data_3c69af8ad771225beebf62e7983cae5b
#
_entry.id   3c69af8ad771225beebf62e7983cae5b
#
_cell.length_a   1.000
_cell.length_b   1.000
_cell.length_c   1.000
_cell.angle_alpha   90.00
_cell.angle_beta   90.00
_cell.angle_gamma   90.00
#
_symmetry.space_group_name_H-M   'P 1'
#
loop_
_entity.id
_entity.type
_entity.pdbx_description
1 polymer ?
#
loop_
_entity_poly.entity_id
_entity_poly.type
_entity_poly.pdbx_seq_one_letter_code
_entity_poly.pdbx_strand_id
1 'polypeptide(L)'
;MAAMIEIHDLVKRYGKKLALDGISMTVGEGEIVSLIGPNGAGKTTAFNVVTGVYEPTNGRVSFAGKTIVESHPRGKMSKLYAGENKGVYKRRMVKTPDRITALGIARTFQNIRLFKSMTVFENVLVATHLRRKSNLFTATFMLDRKEENAMRAEVESLLNEVGLLDVKDELATSLPYGKQRRLEIARALATNPTLLLLDEPAAGMNPQETDELTAFIRYIRDKFHVTIFMIEHHMNLVMDISDRIYVIDFGRLIAKGTPEEIQNNDVVIKAYLGVSEE
;
A
#
# COMPACT_ATOMS: atom_id res chain seq x y z
N MET A 1 -11.24 1.65 17.44
CA MET A 1 -10.95 0.61 16.42
C MET A 1 -9.58 0.04 16.71
N ALA A 2 -9.37 -1.26 16.48
CA ALA A 2 -8.04 -1.86 16.60
C ALA A 2 -7.13 -1.30 15.48
N ALA A 3 -5.85 -1.08 15.79
CA ALA A 3 -4.91 -0.64 14.78
C ALA A 3 -4.51 -1.80 13.87
N MET A 4 -4.74 -1.67 12.57
CA MET A 4 -4.31 -2.62 11.55
C MET A 4 -2.80 -2.49 11.28
N ILE A 5 -2.31 -1.25 11.14
CA ILE A 5 -0.89 -0.95 11.03
C ILE A 5 -0.51 0.20 11.95
N GLU A 6 0.64 0.06 12.60
CA GLU A 6 1.24 1.08 13.46
C GLU A 6 2.67 1.33 13.03
N ILE A 7 2.97 2.59 12.78
CA ILE A 7 4.29 3.09 12.42
C ILE A 7 4.76 3.97 13.58
N HIS A 8 5.92 3.67 14.15
CA HIS A 8 6.49 4.40 15.28
C HIS A 8 7.89 4.90 14.96
N ASP A 9 8.11 6.20 15.09
CA ASP A 9 9.40 6.89 14.98
C ASP A 9 10.20 6.50 13.74
N LEU A 10 9.53 6.38 12.61
CA LEU A 10 10.15 5.90 11.40
C LEU A 10 11.11 6.93 10.82
N VAL A 11 12.41 6.62 10.88
CA VAL A 11 13.47 7.44 10.30
C VAL A 11 14.13 6.68 9.16
N LYS A 12 14.31 7.36 8.01
CA LYS A 12 15.09 6.82 6.90
C LYS A 12 16.08 7.86 6.39
N ARG A 13 17.37 7.50 6.43
CA ARG A 13 18.46 8.29 5.87
C ARG A 13 19.12 7.56 4.71
N TYR A 14 19.47 8.30 3.68
CA TYR A 14 20.31 7.89 2.57
C TYR A 14 21.60 8.71 2.62
N GLY A 15 22.62 8.18 3.27
CA GLY A 15 23.82 8.96 3.56
C GLY A 15 23.50 10.18 4.45
N LYS A 16 23.71 11.39 3.91
CA LYS A 16 23.37 12.64 4.60
C LYS A 16 21.92 13.07 4.41
N LYS A 17 21.23 12.60 3.36
CA LYS A 17 19.85 12.97 3.06
C LYS A 17 18.89 12.27 4.03
N LEU A 18 18.10 13.05 4.74
CA LEU A 18 17.02 12.58 5.60
C LEU A 18 15.72 12.53 4.77
N ALA A 19 15.20 11.33 4.56
CA ALA A 19 13.98 11.12 3.75
C ALA A 19 12.74 10.95 4.61
N LEU A 20 12.89 10.40 5.84
CA LEU A 20 11.85 10.32 6.85
C LEU A 20 12.47 10.70 8.20
N ASP A 21 11.78 11.52 8.98
CA ASP A 21 12.27 12.09 10.23
C ASP A 21 11.25 11.90 11.37
N GLY A 22 11.23 10.69 11.94
CA GLY A 22 10.43 10.37 13.12
C GLY A 22 8.92 10.26 12.85
N ILE A 23 8.52 9.75 11.68
CA ILE A 23 7.11 9.61 11.34
C ILE A 23 6.44 8.55 12.22
N SER A 24 5.31 8.93 12.84
CA SER A 24 4.44 8.03 13.59
C SER A 24 3.01 8.16 13.08
N MET A 25 2.43 7.03 12.65
CA MET A 25 1.09 6.95 12.05
C MET A 25 0.42 5.64 12.43
N THR A 26 -0.91 5.64 12.42
CA THR A 26 -1.74 4.45 12.60
C THR A 26 -2.80 4.36 11.52
N VAL A 27 -3.15 3.16 11.10
CA VAL A 27 -4.30 2.89 10.23
C VAL A 27 -5.19 1.91 10.98
N GLY A 28 -6.45 2.25 11.20
CA GLY A 28 -7.44 1.40 11.85
C GLY A 28 -7.99 0.34 10.90
N GLU A 29 -8.58 -0.70 11.45
CA GLU A 29 -9.25 -1.75 10.68
C GLU A 29 -10.46 -1.18 9.94
N GLY A 30 -10.57 -1.47 8.61
CA GLY A 30 -11.64 -1.01 7.75
C GLY A 30 -11.57 0.47 7.33
N GLU A 31 -10.54 1.22 7.78
CA GLU A 31 -10.36 2.61 7.36
C GLU A 31 -9.78 2.72 5.94
N ILE A 32 -10.12 3.81 5.25
CA ILE A 32 -9.35 4.36 4.13
C ILE A 32 -8.52 5.51 4.66
N VAL A 33 -7.22 5.33 4.74
CA VAL A 33 -6.28 6.36 5.19
C VAL A 33 -5.41 6.81 4.02
N SER A 34 -5.31 8.11 3.82
CA SER A 34 -4.44 8.70 2.81
C SER A 34 -3.20 9.34 3.40
N LEU A 35 -2.07 9.15 2.74
CA LEU A 35 -0.80 9.83 2.99
C LEU A 35 -0.53 10.80 1.85
N ILE A 36 -0.63 12.09 2.12
CA ILE A 36 -0.43 13.14 1.13
C ILE A 36 0.78 14.01 1.47
N GLY A 37 1.15 14.87 0.56
CA GLY A 37 2.26 15.84 0.72
C GLY A 37 2.92 16.16 -0.60
N PRO A 38 3.78 17.19 -0.67
CA PRO A 38 4.50 17.60 -1.87
C PRO A 38 5.38 16.48 -2.46
N ASN A 39 5.83 16.68 -3.69
CA ASN A 39 6.77 15.77 -4.32
C ASN A 39 8.09 15.75 -3.55
N GLY A 40 8.60 14.56 -3.28
CA GLY A 40 9.83 14.42 -2.49
C GLY A 40 9.63 14.44 -0.96
N ALA A 41 8.42 14.64 -0.46
CA ALA A 41 8.12 14.66 0.98
C ALA A 41 8.41 13.33 1.72
N GLY A 42 8.60 12.20 0.99
CA GLY A 42 8.97 10.92 1.60
C GLY A 42 7.86 9.85 1.56
N LYS A 43 6.70 10.12 0.96
CA LYS A 43 5.55 9.20 0.88
C LYS A 43 5.92 7.79 0.42
N THR A 44 6.48 7.66 -0.76
CA THR A 44 6.92 6.36 -1.33
C THR A 44 8.02 5.71 -0.50
N THR A 45 8.87 6.51 0.18
CA THR A 45 9.87 5.96 1.10
C THR A 45 9.20 5.30 2.30
N ALA A 46 8.15 5.90 2.87
CA ALA A 46 7.37 5.31 3.96
C ALA A 46 6.76 3.97 3.53
N PHE A 47 6.10 3.90 2.36
CA PHE A 47 5.55 2.65 1.82
C PHE A 47 6.62 1.59 1.59
N ASN A 48 7.78 1.96 1.06
CA ASN A 48 8.89 1.04 0.84
C ASN A 48 9.44 0.45 2.15
N VAL A 49 9.41 1.21 3.24
CA VAL A 49 9.79 0.69 4.56
C VAL A 49 8.70 -0.24 5.11
N VAL A 50 7.42 0.16 5.04
CA VAL A 50 6.28 -0.65 5.49
C VAL A 50 6.25 -2.01 4.79
N THR A 51 6.57 -2.04 3.49
CA THR A 51 6.57 -3.27 2.68
C THR A 51 7.90 -4.03 2.69
N GLY A 52 8.85 -3.64 3.54
CA GLY A 52 10.13 -4.35 3.71
C GLY A 52 11.11 -4.21 2.54
N VAL A 53 10.82 -3.32 1.57
CA VAL A 53 11.74 -3.01 0.46
C VAL A 53 12.97 -2.26 0.97
N TYR A 54 12.77 -1.36 1.93
CA TYR A 54 13.85 -0.63 2.57
C TYR A 54 13.87 -0.87 4.08
N GLU A 55 15.07 -1.13 4.61
CA GLU A 55 15.31 -1.10 6.04
C GLU A 55 15.30 0.35 6.54
N PRO A 56 14.56 0.69 7.60
CA PRO A 56 14.63 2.02 8.21
C PRO A 56 15.97 2.24 8.93
N THR A 57 16.32 3.50 9.13
CA THR A 57 17.46 3.86 9.98
C THR A 57 17.11 3.69 11.45
N ASN A 58 15.87 4.00 11.82
CA ASN A 58 15.31 3.85 13.18
C ASN A 58 13.80 3.65 13.08
N GLY A 59 13.21 3.02 14.08
CA GLY A 59 11.77 2.90 14.23
C GLY A 59 11.23 1.51 14.03
N ARG A 60 9.92 1.40 14.14
CA ARG A 60 9.18 0.14 14.11
C ARG A 60 7.92 0.26 13.25
N VAL A 61 7.59 -0.83 12.56
CA VAL A 61 6.28 -1.03 11.93
C VAL A 61 5.69 -2.31 12.48
N SER A 62 4.45 -2.22 12.98
CA SER A 62 3.68 -3.36 13.45
C SER A 62 2.42 -3.52 12.60
N PHE A 63 2.05 -4.74 12.29
CA PHE A 63 0.86 -5.13 11.55
C PHE A 63 0.04 -6.12 12.38
N ALA A 64 -1.23 -5.82 12.61
CA ALA A 64 -2.12 -6.61 13.48
C ALA A 64 -1.44 -6.97 14.82
N GLY A 65 -0.81 -5.98 15.47
CA GLY A 65 -0.09 -6.12 16.74
C GLY A 65 1.26 -6.85 16.67
N LYS A 66 1.68 -7.34 15.49
CA LYS A 66 2.96 -8.05 15.31
C LYS A 66 3.98 -7.15 14.61
N THR A 67 5.17 -7.00 15.19
CA THR A 67 6.26 -6.25 14.55
C THR A 67 6.69 -6.95 13.26
N ILE A 68 6.70 -6.21 12.16
CA ILE A 68 7.13 -6.67 10.82
C ILE A 68 8.45 -6.05 10.39
N VAL A 69 8.71 -4.80 10.86
CA VAL A 69 9.94 -4.07 10.63
C VAL A 69 10.36 -3.41 11.93
N GLU A 70 11.61 -3.56 12.33
CA GLU A 70 12.22 -2.80 13.43
C GLU A 70 13.72 -2.63 13.15
N SER A 71 14.23 -1.44 13.33
CA SER A 71 15.66 -1.18 13.19
C SER A 71 16.13 -0.02 14.09
N HIS A 72 17.44 0.05 14.27
CA HIS A 72 18.12 1.11 15.02
C HIS A 72 19.42 1.52 14.31
N PRO A 73 19.92 2.75 14.54
CA PRO A 73 21.12 3.26 13.88
C PRO A 73 22.37 2.45 14.22
N ARG A 74 23.20 2.13 13.21
CA ARG A 74 24.46 1.40 13.34
C ARG A 74 25.60 2.05 12.56
N GLY A 75 26.83 1.77 12.97
CA GLY A 75 28.04 2.23 12.30
C GLY A 75 28.02 3.75 12.09
N LYS A 76 28.25 4.21 10.86
CA LYS A 76 28.24 5.63 10.53
C LYS A 76 26.89 6.31 10.84
N MET A 77 25.76 5.58 10.69
CA MET A 77 24.43 6.10 10.99
C MET A 77 24.22 6.36 12.47
N SER A 78 24.86 5.61 13.36
CA SER A 78 24.84 5.85 14.81
C SER A 78 25.41 7.22 15.21
N LYS A 79 26.33 7.76 14.40
CA LYS A 79 26.92 9.10 14.60
C LYS A 79 26.07 10.21 13.98
N LEU A 80 25.33 9.89 12.90
CA LEU A 80 24.52 10.87 12.16
C LEU A 80 23.11 11.00 12.73
N TYR A 81 22.62 9.97 13.41
CA TYR A 81 21.29 9.96 14.00
C TYR A 81 21.33 10.52 15.42
N ALA A 82 20.70 11.65 15.63
CA ALA A 82 20.59 12.35 16.93
C ALA A 82 19.13 12.44 17.43
N GLY A 83 18.22 11.57 16.93
CA GLY A 83 16.81 11.60 17.29
C GLY A 83 16.56 11.23 18.75
N GLU A 84 15.44 11.71 19.29
CA GLU A 84 15.02 11.54 20.70
C GLU A 84 14.87 10.07 21.10
N ASN A 85 14.48 9.21 20.16
CA ASN A 85 14.28 7.78 20.38
C ASN A 85 15.54 6.93 20.21
N LYS A 86 16.72 7.53 20.29
CA LYS A 86 17.98 6.80 20.22
C LYS A 86 18.08 5.77 21.35
N GLY A 87 18.21 4.49 20.98
CA GLY A 87 18.33 3.39 21.94
C GLY A 87 17.02 2.76 22.39
N VAL A 88 15.87 3.28 21.97
CA VAL A 88 14.54 2.70 22.23
C VAL A 88 14.38 1.38 21.49
N TYR A 89 14.74 1.34 20.19
CA TYR A 89 14.67 0.15 19.37
C TYR A 89 16.00 -0.62 19.45
N LYS A 90 15.93 -1.90 19.79
CA LYS A 90 17.10 -2.75 20.01
C LYS A 90 17.23 -3.90 19.03
N ARG A 91 16.12 -4.25 18.38
CA ARG A 91 16.09 -5.35 17.42
C ARG A 91 16.35 -4.84 16.01
N ARG A 92 16.87 -5.72 15.17
CA ARG A 92 16.88 -5.56 13.73
C ARG A 92 16.08 -6.68 13.12
N MET A 93 14.92 -6.34 12.62
CA MET A 93 14.02 -7.27 11.96
C MET A 93 13.37 -6.56 10.78
N VAL A 94 13.63 -7.05 9.59
CA VAL A 94 12.94 -6.59 8.38
C VAL A 94 12.45 -7.85 7.68
N LYS A 95 11.14 -8.05 7.67
CA LYS A 95 10.55 -9.12 6.87
C LYS A 95 10.67 -8.78 5.40
N THR A 96 10.94 -9.79 4.58
CA THR A 96 10.97 -9.63 3.13
C THR A 96 9.56 -9.37 2.56
N PRO A 97 9.43 -8.69 1.39
CA PRO A 97 8.13 -8.36 0.82
C PRO A 97 7.19 -9.55 0.63
N ASP A 98 7.71 -10.71 0.23
CA ASP A 98 6.94 -11.96 0.10
C ASP A 98 6.35 -12.39 1.44
N ARG A 99 7.11 -12.34 2.53
CA ARG A 99 6.64 -12.65 3.88
C ARG A 99 5.62 -11.63 4.38
N ILE A 100 5.78 -10.36 4.02
CA ILE A 100 4.81 -9.30 4.37
C ILE A 100 3.50 -9.54 3.61
N THR A 101 3.56 -9.89 2.32
CA THR A 101 2.36 -10.25 1.55
C THR A 101 1.67 -11.49 2.13
N ALA A 102 2.43 -12.50 2.54
CA ALA A 102 1.87 -13.70 3.19
C ALA A 102 1.20 -13.42 4.54
N LEU A 103 1.50 -12.28 5.20
CA LEU A 103 0.80 -11.85 6.41
C LEU A 103 -0.54 -11.16 6.13
N GLY A 104 -0.84 -10.82 4.87
CA GLY A 104 -2.07 -10.14 4.48
C GLY A 104 -1.92 -8.68 4.09
N ILE A 105 -0.72 -8.24 3.73
CA ILE A 105 -0.46 -6.89 3.19
C ILE A 105 -0.20 -6.99 1.70
N ALA A 106 -1.10 -6.48 0.86
CA ALA A 106 -0.87 -6.37 -0.57
C ALA A 106 -0.55 -4.92 -0.98
N ARG A 107 0.21 -4.74 -2.06
CA ARG A 107 0.56 -3.41 -2.57
C ARG A 107 0.44 -3.37 -4.09
N THR A 108 -0.17 -2.31 -4.61
CA THR A 108 -0.03 -1.88 -6.00
C THR A 108 1.16 -0.95 -6.15
N PHE A 109 1.56 -0.66 -7.38
CA PHE A 109 2.68 0.24 -7.66
C PHE A 109 2.19 1.44 -8.49
N GLN A 110 2.89 2.57 -8.39
CA GLN A 110 2.61 3.76 -9.18
C GLN A 110 2.56 3.44 -10.68
N ASN A 111 3.58 2.75 -11.19
CA ASN A 111 3.56 2.21 -12.56
C ASN A 111 2.92 0.81 -12.53
N ILE A 112 1.88 0.60 -13.31
CA ILE A 112 1.18 -0.68 -13.41
C ILE A 112 2.15 -1.81 -13.75
N ARG A 113 2.17 -2.85 -12.92
CA ARG A 113 3.06 -4.01 -13.06
C ARG A 113 2.27 -5.28 -13.35
N LEU A 114 1.74 -5.40 -14.57
CA LEU A 114 1.08 -6.60 -15.05
C LEU A 114 2.05 -7.52 -15.79
N PHE A 115 1.76 -8.81 -15.79
CA PHE A 115 2.44 -9.76 -16.66
C PHE A 115 1.91 -9.56 -18.09
N LYS A 116 2.70 -8.88 -18.91
CA LYS A 116 2.30 -8.39 -20.23
C LYS A 116 1.91 -9.48 -21.23
N SER A 117 2.50 -10.66 -21.10
CA SER A 117 2.26 -11.83 -21.96
C SER A 117 1.14 -12.74 -21.47
N MET A 118 0.51 -12.40 -20.33
CA MET A 118 -0.57 -13.17 -19.73
C MET A 118 -1.91 -12.49 -19.97
N THR A 119 -2.96 -13.30 -20.00
CA THR A 119 -4.34 -12.83 -20.04
C THR A 119 -4.74 -12.16 -18.71
N VAL A 120 -5.89 -11.50 -18.69
CA VAL A 120 -6.50 -10.93 -17.50
C VAL A 120 -6.68 -12.01 -16.43
N PHE A 121 -7.23 -13.16 -16.82
CA PHE A 121 -7.45 -14.30 -15.94
C PHE A 121 -6.13 -14.82 -15.34
N GLU A 122 -5.11 -15.04 -16.17
CA GLU A 122 -3.82 -15.58 -15.76
C GLU A 122 -3.09 -14.64 -14.81
N ASN A 123 -3.17 -13.30 -15.02
CA ASN A 123 -2.61 -12.30 -14.11
C ASN A 123 -3.16 -12.42 -12.70
N VAL A 124 -4.46 -12.70 -12.54
CA VAL A 124 -5.10 -12.87 -11.24
C VAL A 124 -4.79 -14.25 -10.67
N LEU A 125 -4.84 -15.29 -11.50
CA LEU A 125 -4.60 -16.68 -11.08
C LEU A 125 -3.20 -16.85 -10.47
N VAL A 126 -2.17 -16.25 -11.05
CA VAL A 126 -0.80 -16.31 -10.49
C VAL A 126 -0.74 -15.83 -9.04
N ALA A 127 -1.54 -14.81 -8.67
CA ALA A 127 -1.54 -14.28 -7.30
C ALA A 127 -2.20 -15.23 -6.29
N THR A 128 -3.12 -16.08 -6.71
CA THR A 128 -3.76 -17.06 -5.81
C THR A 128 -2.79 -18.14 -5.34
N HIS A 129 -1.71 -18.41 -6.11
CA HIS A 129 -0.69 -19.40 -5.74
C HIS A 129 0.07 -19.05 -4.45
N LEU A 130 0.10 -17.79 -4.03
CA LEU A 130 0.66 -17.40 -2.72
C LEU A 130 -0.03 -18.11 -1.55
N ARG A 131 -1.33 -18.44 -1.71
CA ARG A 131 -2.15 -19.10 -0.68
C ARG A 131 -2.13 -20.62 -0.78
N ARG A 132 -1.48 -21.18 -1.79
CA ARG A 132 -1.46 -22.61 -2.04
C ARG A 132 -0.73 -23.34 -0.93
N LYS A 133 -1.39 -24.36 -0.35
CA LYS A 133 -0.85 -25.23 0.70
C LYS A 133 -0.29 -26.55 0.17
N SER A 134 -0.31 -26.75 -1.16
CA SER A 134 0.12 -28.03 -1.75
C SER A 134 1.64 -28.23 -1.59
N ASN A 135 1.99 -29.40 -1.02
CA ASN A 135 3.35 -29.92 -0.94
C ASN A 135 3.64 -30.83 -2.13
N LEU A 136 4.93 -31.16 -2.38
CA LEU A 136 5.34 -32.10 -3.41
C LEU A 136 4.55 -33.44 -3.38
N PHE A 137 4.13 -33.88 -2.20
CA PHE A 137 3.34 -35.09 -2.02
C PHE A 137 1.88 -34.96 -2.52
N THR A 138 1.24 -33.80 -2.36
CA THR A 138 -0.15 -33.59 -2.82
C THR A 138 -0.22 -33.40 -4.34
N ALA A 139 0.83 -32.84 -4.96
CA ALA A 139 0.95 -32.70 -6.42
C ALA A 139 0.99 -34.08 -7.13
N THR A 140 1.53 -35.11 -6.48
CA THR A 140 1.68 -36.47 -7.04
C THR A 140 0.35 -37.27 -7.04
N PHE A 141 -0.63 -36.90 -6.20
CA PHE A 141 -1.84 -37.72 -5.97
C PHE A 141 -3.15 -37.13 -6.54
N MET A 142 -3.11 -36.26 -7.58
CA MET A 142 -4.31 -35.69 -8.24
C MET A 142 -5.29 -34.92 -7.32
N LEU A 143 -4.98 -34.68 -6.06
CA LEU A 143 -5.72 -33.79 -5.15
C LEU A 143 -5.66 -32.33 -5.62
N ASP A 144 -4.71 -32.05 -6.49
CA ASP A 144 -4.40 -30.74 -7.09
C ASP A 144 -5.52 -30.21 -7.99
N ARG A 145 -6.28 -31.10 -8.69
CA ARG A 145 -7.35 -30.67 -9.61
C ARG A 145 -8.53 -30.00 -8.91
N LYS A 146 -8.88 -30.44 -7.70
CA LYS A 146 -9.99 -29.82 -6.94
C LYS A 146 -9.59 -28.43 -6.44
N GLU A 147 -8.36 -28.28 -5.95
CA GLU A 147 -7.82 -27.01 -5.49
C GLU A 147 -7.66 -26.04 -6.67
N GLU A 148 -7.15 -26.52 -7.82
CA GLU A 148 -7.03 -25.71 -9.03
C GLU A 148 -8.39 -25.25 -9.56
N ASN A 149 -9.39 -26.12 -9.63
CA ASN A 149 -10.74 -25.75 -10.05
C ASN A 149 -11.37 -24.74 -9.09
N ALA A 150 -11.16 -24.89 -7.78
CA ALA A 150 -11.64 -23.94 -6.79
C ALA A 150 -10.97 -22.56 -6.96
N MET A 151 -9.66 -22.52 -7.19
CA MET A 151 -8.93 -21.27 -7.46
C MET A 151 -9.42 -20.60 -8.75
N ARG A 152 -9.66 -21.38 -9.82
CA ARG A 152 -10.21 -20.85 -11.08
C ARG A 152 -11.59 -20.23 -10.87
N ALA A 153 -12.48 -20.90 -10.16
CA ALA A 153 -13.80 -20.36 -9.84
C ALA A 153 -13.72 -19.10 -8.97
N GLU A 154 -12.78 -19.06 -8.01
CA GLU A 154 -12.54 -17.86 -7.19
C GLU A 154 -12.03 -16.69 -8.03
N VAL A 155 -11.13 -16.93 -8.99
CA VAL A 155 -10.63 -15.90 -9.92
C VAL A 155 -11.76 -15.38 -10.80
N GLU A 156 -12.62 -16.24 -11.35
CA GLU A 156 -13.77 -15.80 -12.16
C GLU A 156 -14.74 -14.95 -11.32
N SER A 157 -15.03 -15.39 -10.09
CA SER A 157 -15.85 -14.61 -9.16
C SER A 157 -15.24 -13.23 -8.86
N LEU A 158 -13.93 -13.17 -8.59
CA LEU A 158 -13.23 -11.92 -8.36
C LEU A 158 -13.25 -11.02 -9.60
N LEU A 159 -13.00 -11.57 -10.78
CA LEU A 159 -13.05 -10.82 -12.05
C LEU A 159 -14.45 -10.26 -12.31
N ASN A 160 -15.51 -11.02 -11.97
CA ASN A 160 -16.89 -10.53 -12.05
C ASN A 160 -17.13 -9.34 -11.11
N GLU A 161 -16.67 -9.43 -9.85
CA GLU A 161 -16.81 -8.37 -8.86
C GLU A 161 -16.07 -7.08 -9.27
N VAL A 162 -14.92 -7.19 -9.93
CA VAL A 162 -14.14 -6.01 -10.36
C VAL A 162 -14.52 -5.54 -11.79
N GLY A 163 -15.50 -6.18 -12.43
CA GLY A 163 -16.00 -5.80 -13.76
C GLY A 163 -15.01 -6.11 -14.89
N LEU A 164 -14.29 -7.23 -14.81
CA LEU A 164 -13.30 -7.68 -15.81
C LEU A 164 -13.57 -9.08 -16.36
N LEU A 165 -14.71 -9.70 -16.02
CA LEU A 165 -15.00 -11.07 -16.44
C LEU A 165 -15.19 -11.16 -17.96
N ASP A 166 -15.80 -10.14 -18.57
CA ASP A 166 -16.05 -10.03 -20.02
C ASP A 166 -14.77 -10.04 -20.86
N VAL A 167 -13.65 -9.60 -20.28
CA VAL A 167 -12.34 -9.49 -20.93
C VAL A 167 -11.31 -10.47 -20.36
N LYS A 168 -11.75 -11.51 -19.64
CA LYS A 168 -10.85 -12.44 -18.91
C LYS A 168 -9.80 -13.12 -19.78
N ASP A 169 -10.12 -13.38 -21.03
CA ASP A 169 -9.27 -14.10 -21.99
C ASP A 169 -8.41 -13.15 -22.85
N GLU A 170 -8.58 -11.83 -22.70
CA GLU A 170 -7.76 -10.85 -23.38
C GLU A 170 -6.39 -10.71 -22.72
N LEU A 171 -5.38 -10.30 -23.50
CA LEU A 171 -4.08 -9.94 -22.95
C LEU A 171 -4.21 -8.71 -22.04
N ALA A 172 -3.51 -8.70 -20.92
CA ALA A 172 -3.53 -7.58 -19.98
C ALA A 172 -3.14 -6.24 -20.63
N THR A 173 -2.29 -6.28 -21.65
CA THR A 173 -1.82 -5.10 -22.39
C THR A 173 -2.83 -4.55 -23.40
N SER A 174 -3.84 -5.32 -23.82
CA SER A 174 -4.88 -4.84 -24.73
C SER A 174 -5.93 -3.97 -24.03
N LEU A 175 -5.99 -4.03 -22.70
CA LEU A 175 -6.96 -3.30 -21.93
C LEU A 175 -6.69 -1.78 -21.93
N PRO A 176 -7.74 -0.93 -21.90
CA PRO A 176 -7.61 0.49 -21.55
C PRO A 176 -6.96 0.67 -20.17
N TYR A 177 -6.31 1.82 -19.97
CA TYR A 177 -5.52 2.09 -18.76
C TYR A 177 -6.30 1.91 -17.45
N GLY A 178 -7.54 2.40 -17.38
CA GLY A 178 -8.41 2.22 -16.22
C GLY A 178 -8.71 0.74 -15.91
N LYS A 179 -8.96 -0.09 -16.94
CA LYS A 179 -9.14 -1.54 -16.77
C LYS A 179 -7.83 -2.24 -16.35
N GLN A 180 -6.67 -1.78 -16.84
CA GLN A 180 -5.37 -2.30 -16.38
C GLN A 180 -5.15 -2.00 -14.89
N ARG A 181 -5.51 -0.82 -14.40
CA ARG A 181 -5.44 -0.46 -12.98
C ARG A 181 -6.38 -1.33 -12.14
N ARG A 182 -7.62 -1.54 -12.59
CA ARG A 182 -8.55 -2.47 -11.92
C ARG A 182 -8.01 -3.88 -11.86
N LEU A 183 -7.34 -4.35 -12.93
CA LEU A 183 -6.69 -5.67 -12.97
C LEU A 183 -5.52 -5.77 -11.96
N GLU A 184 -4.71 -4.72 -11.84
CA GLU A 184 -3.61 -4.70 -10.85
C GLU A 184 -4.16 -4.79 -9.41
N ILE A 185 -5.25 -4.06 -9.12
CA ILE A 185 -5.93 -4.13 -7.82
C ILE A 185 -6.56 -5.51 -7.62
N ALA A 186 -7.23 -6.08 -8.63
CA ALA A 186 -7.78 -7.43 -8.57
C ALA A 186 -6.72 -8.48 -8.27
N ARG A 187 -5.55 -8.38 -8.90
CA ARG A 187 -4.41 -9.25 -8.60
C ARG A 187 -3.92 -9.11 -7.15
N ALA A 188 -3.92 -7.90 -6.61
CA ALA A 188 -3.60 -7.69 -5.20
C ALA A 188 -4.67 -8.31 -4.28
N LEU A 189 -5.96 -8.14 -4.58
CA LEU A 189 -7.08 -8.73 -3.84
C LEU A 189 -7.08 -10.27 -3.88
N ALA A 190 -6.61 -10.88 -4.97
CA ALA A 190 -6.49 -12.34 -5.09
C ALA A 190 -5.54 -12.98 -4.06
N THR A 191 -4.66 -12.20 -3.44
CA THR A 191 -3.86 -12.66 -2.30
C THR A 191 -4.65 -12.71 -0.98
N ASN A 192 -5.93 -12.31 -0.99
CA ASN A 192 -6.82 -12.19 0.18
C ASN A 192 -6.23 -11.31 1.30
N PRO A 193 -5.88 -10.05 0.99
CA PRO A 193 -5.25 -9.16 1.96
C PRO A 193 -6.27 -8.62 2.96
N THR A 194 -5.80 -8.31 4.18
CA THR A 194 -6.55 -7.50 5.14
C THR A 194 -6.16 -6.01 5.08
N LEU A 195 -4.99 -5.72 4.49
CA LEU A 195 -4.50 -4.36 4.22
C LEU A 195 -4.04 -4.24 2.77
N LEU A 196 -4.61 -3.28 2.05
CA LEU A 196 -4.25 -2.93 0.68
C LEU A 196 -3.54 -1.58 0.65
N LEU A 197 -2.31 -1.57 0.18
CA LEU A 197 -1.51 -0.36 -0.04
C LEU A 197 -1.65 0.07 -1.50
N LEU A 198 -2.21 1.26 -1.74
CA LEU A 198 -2.37 1.84 -3.07
C LEU A 198 -1.37 3.00 -3.26
N ASP A 199 -0.48 2.88 -4.25
CA ASP A 199 0.57 3.87 -4.53
C ASP A 199 0.18 4.65 -5.79
N GLU A 200 -0.33 5.87 -5.60
CA GLU A 200 -0.82 6.79 -6.62
C GLU A 200 -1.74 6.10 -7.65
N PRO A 201 -2.88 5.51 -7.19
CA PRO A 201 -3.73 4.70 -8.06
C PRO A 201 -4.37 5.49 -9.21
N ALA A 202 -4.61 6.80 -9.07
CA ALA A 202 -5.20 7.65 -10.10
C ALA A 202 -4.16 8.33 -11.04
N ALA A 203 -2.86 8.02 -10.88
CA ALA A 203 -1.83 8.66 -11.70
C ALA A 203 -2.07 8.44 -13.21
N GLY A 204 -2.12 9.54 -13.97
CA GLY A 204 -2.33 9.51 -15.43
C GLY A 204 -3.78 9.31 -15.89
N MET A 205 -4.74 9.34 -14.98
CA MET A 205 -6.17 9.25 -15.28
C MET A 205 -6.78 10.64 -15.56
N ASN A 206 -7.77 10.67 -16.43
CA ASN A 206 -8.64 11.84 -16.59
C ASN A 206 -9.65 11.95 -15.43
N PRO A 207 -10.37 13.09 -15.26
CA PRO A 207 -11.32 13.27 -14.16
C PRO A 207 -12.39 12.19 -14.06
N GLN A 208 -12.99 11.77 -15.20
CA GLN A 208 -14.01 10.73 -15.21
C GLN A 208 -13.46 9.37 -14.77
N GLU A 209 -12.28 8.99 -15.25
CA GLU A 209 -11.60 7.75 -14.84
C GLU A 209 -11.24 7.79 -13.35
N THR A 210 -10.88 8.97 -12.82
CA THR A 210 -10.60 9.17 -11.39
C THR A 210 -11.85 8.96 -10.56
N ASP A 211 -12.99 9.49 -10.97
CA ASP A 211 -14.28 9.32 -10.27
C ASP A 211 -14.72 7.84 -10.28
N GLU A 212 -14.57 7.15 -11.42
CA GLU A 212 -14.84 5.71 -11.53
C GLU A 212 -13.91 4.88 -10.63
N LEU A 213 -12.63 5.24 -10.55
CA LEU A 213 -11.67 4.59 -9.66
C LEU A 213 -12.00 4.87 -8.19
N THR A 214 -12.42 6.09 -7.87
CA THR A 214 -12.84 6.50 -6.52
C THR A 214 -13.99 5.63 -6.03
N ALA A 215 -15.05 5.51 -6.85
CA ALA A 215 -16.16 4.64 -6.55
C ALA A 215 -15.75 3.16 -6.42
N PHE A 216 -14.83 2.71 -7.28
CA PHE A 216 -14.30 1.34 -7.24
C PHE A 216 -13.50 1.07 -5.97
N ILE A 217 -12.63 1.99 -5.52
CA ILE A 217 -11.86 1.83 -4.27
C ILE A 217 -12.82 1.72 -3.06
N ARG A 218 -13.87 2.54 -3.01
CA ARG A 218 -14.88 2.47 -1.96
C ARG A 218 -15.62 1.13 -1.99
N TYR A 219 -16.01 0.68 -3.19
CA TYR A 219 -16.67 -0.60 -3.38
C TYR A 219 -15.81 -1.78 -2.88
N ILE A 220 -14.52 -1.86 -3.26
CA ILE A 220 -13.66 -2.97 -2.85
C ILE A 220 -13.40 -2.97 -1.34
N ARG A 221 -13.27 -1.80 -0.69
CA ARG A 221 -13.18 -1.71 0.77
C ARG A 221 -14.38 -2.40 1.43
N ASP A 222 -15.58 -2.03 1.00
CA ASP A 222 -16.83 -2.51 1.61
C ASP A 222 -17.08 -3.99 1.28
N LYS A 223 -16.88 -4.38 0.02
CA LYS A 223 -17.14 -5.75 -0.46
C LYS A 223 -16.17 -6.77 0.11
N PHE A 224 -14.88 -6.45 0.18
CA PHE A 224 -13.83 -7.36 0.64
C PHE A 224 -13.42 -7.12 2.09
N HIS A 225 -14.03 -6.17 2.78
CA HIS A 225 -13.71 -5.77 4.15
C HIS A 225 -12.21 -5.49 4.35
N VAL A 226 -11.59 -4.87 3.37
CA VAL A 226 -10.16 -4.58 3.34
C VAL A 226 -9.88 -3.18 3.88
N THR A 227 -8.86 -3.06 4.73
CA THR A 227 -8.32 -1.76 5.13
C THR A 227 -7.50 -1.19 3.98
N ILE A 228 -7.60 0.10 3.70
CA ILE A 228 -6.87 0.75 2.62
C ILE A 228 -5.95 1.82 3.17
N PHE A 229 -4.67 1.75 2.82
CA PHE A 229 -3.73 2.83 3.05
C PHE A 229 -3.17 3.27 1.71
N MET A 230 -3.37 4.53 1.31
CA MET A 230 -2.97 5.00 0.00
C MET A 230 -2.08 6.24 0.06
N ILE A 231 -1.21 6.35 -0.95
CA ILE A 231 -0.53 7.58 -1.32
C ILE A 231 -1.27 8.15 -2.51
N GLU A 232 -1.63 9.42 -2.45
CA GLU A 232 -2.27 10.13 -3.56
C GLU A 232 -1.92 11.61 -3.57
N HIS A 233 -2.07 12.23 -4.72
CA HIS A 233 -1.92 13.66 -4.94
C HIS A 233 -3.15 14.30 -5.62
N HIS A 234 -4.10 13.48 -6.08
CA HIS A 234 -5.39 13.94 -6.59
C HIS A 234 -6.32 14.26 -5.43
N MET A 235 -6.38 15.55 -5.04
CA MET A 235 -7.08 15.98 -3.84
C MET A 235 -8.57 15.63 -3.87
N ASN A 236 -9.25 15.70 -5.02
CA ASN A 236 -10.67 15.35 -5.11
C ASN A 236 -10.91 13.90 -4.67
N LEU A 237 -10.10 12.95 -5.15
CA LEU A 237 -10.17 11.55 -4.74
C LEU A 237 -9.89 11.41 -3.24
N VAL A 238 -8.80 12.03 -2.75
CA VAL A 238 -8.41 11.95 -1.34
C VAL A 238 -9.51 12.47 -0.42
N MET A 239 -10.06 13.65 -0.72
CA MET A 239 -11.10 14.28 0.10
C MET A 239 -12.42 13.51 0.07
N ASP A 240 -12.73 12.83 -1.05
CA ASP A 240 -13.99 12.11 -1.21
C ASP A 240 -14.01 10.77 -0.45
N ILE A 241 -12.91 10.01 -0.42
CA ILE A 241 -12.96 8.64 0.11
C ILE A 241 -12.22 8.41 1.43
N SER A 242 -11.36 9.34 1.87
CA SER A 242 -10.55 9.10 3.07
C SER A 242 -11.36 9.31 4.34
N ASP A 243 -11.24 8.36 5.27
CA ASP A 243 -11.75 8.55 6.63
C ASP A 243 -10.77 9.42 7.43
N ARG A 244 -9.46 9.34 7.10
CA ARG A 244 -8.40 10.10 7.74
C ARG A 244 -7.23 10.34 6.79
N ILE A 245 -6.61 11.51 6.94
CA ILE A 245 -5.49 11.94 6.11
C ILE A 245 -4.30 12.26 7.00
N TYR A 246 -3.12 11.80 6.59
CA TYR A 246 -1.83 12.23 7.11
C TYR A 246 -1.13 13.08 6.06
N VAL A 247 -0.57 14.21 6.48
CA VAL A 247 0.17 15.10 5.61
C VAL A 247 1.63 15.10 6.02
N ILE A 248 2.52 14.79 5.08
CA ILE A 248 3.96 14.85 5.32
C ILE A 248 4.62 15.89 4.41
N ASP A 249 5.60 16.57 4.98
CA ASP A 249 6.48 17.47 4.25
C ASP A 249 7.91 17.31 4.77
N PHE A 250 8.89 17.34 3.87
CA PHE A 250 10.32 17.10 4.15
C PHE A 250 10.59 15.94 5.13
N GLY A 251 9.81 14.85 5.00
CA GLY A 251 9.96 13.66 5.83
C GLY A 251 9.32 13.74 7.21
N ARG A 252 8.61 14.80 7.55
CA ARG A 252 7.93 15.02 8.83
C ARG A 252 6.43 15.02 8.68
N LEU A 253 5.72 14.54 9.69
CA LEU A 253 4.28 14.68 9.78
C LEU A 253 3.95 16.12 10.19
N ILE A 254 3.25 16.86 9.32
CA ILE A 254 2.85 18.25 9.55
C ILE A 254 1.39 18.40 9.97
N ALA A 255 0.52 17.46 9.55
CA ALA A 255 -0.89 17.45 9.94
C ALA A 255 -1.48 16.03 9.88
N LYS A 256 -2.55 15.81 10.64
CA LYS A 256 -3.43 14.64 10.55
C LYS A 256 -4.86 15.07 10.90
N GLY A 257 -5.85 14.49 10.25
CA GLY A 257 -7.24 14.81 10.53
C GLY A 257 -8.19 14.19 9.51
N THR A 258 -9.46 14.55 9.60
CA THR A 258 -10.48 14.28 8.59
C THR A 258 -10.22 15.10 7.33
N PRO A 259 -10.84 14.77 6.18
CA PRO A 259 -10.73 15.59 4.98
C PRO A 259 -11.06 17.07 5.22
N GLU A 260 -12.12 17.36 5.97
CA GLU A 260 -12.54 18.72 6.30
C GLU A 260 -11.50 19.49 7.14
N GLU A 261 -10.92 18.83 8.15
CA GLU A 261 -9.85 19.42 8.98
C GLU A 261 -8.59 19.71 8.18
N ILE A 262 -8.22 18.82 7.25
CA ILE A 262 -7.03 18.99 6.41
C ILE A 262 -7.22 20.07 5.37
N GLN A 263 -8.41 20.16 4.76
CA GLN A 263 -8.72 21.18 3.74
C GLN A 263 -8.62 22.59 4.31
N ASN A 264 -8.95 22.77 5.58
CA ASN A 264 -8.96 24.07 6.26
C ASN A 264 -7.68 24.32 7.10
N ASN A 265 -6.65 23.49 6.95
CA ASN A 265 -5.42 23.61 7.75
C ASN A 265 -4.39 24.54 7.07
N ASP A 266 -4.11 25.68 7.69
CA ASP A 266 -3.17 26.67 7.16
C ASP A 266 -1.75 26.13 6.91
N VAL A 267 -1.26 25.20 7.75
CA VAL A 267 0.06 24.58 7.59
C VAL A 267 0.08 23.72 6.33
N VAL A 268 -1.01 23.00 6.05
CA VAL A 268 -1.15 22.17 4.85
C VAL A 268 -1.22 23.06 3.61
N ILE A 269 -2.05 24.10 3.65
CA ILE A 269 -2.20 25.07 2.54
C ILE A 269 -0.84 25.68 2.18
N LYS A 270 -0.10 26.16 3.18
CA LYS A 270 1.25 26.73 2.99
C LYS A 270 2.23 25.74 2.39
N ALA A 271 2.24 24.49 2.85
CA ALA A 271 3.13 23.45 2.34
C ALA A 271 2.89 23.14 0.85
N TYR A 272 1.63 23.21 0.39
CA TYR A 272 1.30 23.00 -1.02
C TYR A 272 1.53 24.25 -1.90
N LEU A 273 1.39 25.45 -1.35
CA LEU A 273 1.66 26.70 -2.06
C LEU A 273 3.14 27.06 -2.11
N GLY A 274 3.99 26.33 -1.39
CA GLY A 274 5.44 26.58 -1.35
C GLY A 274 5.83 27.88 -0.64
N VAL A 275 4.96 28.43 0.21
CA VAL A 275 5.25 29.62 1.04
C VAL A 275 6.03 29.13 2.25
N SER A 276 7.37 29.23 2.20
CA SER A 276 8.23 29.05 3.38
C SER A 276 7.94 30.15 4.40
N GLU A 277 7.85 29.80 5.68
CA GLU A 277 7.97 30.80 6.74
C GLU A 277 9.42 31.33 6.70
N GLU A 278 9.59 32.63 6.46
CA GLU A 278 10.86 33.35 6.69
C GLU A 278 11.22 33.39 8.17
#